data_90f061d652fd83239294eda366830165
#
_entry.id   90f061d652fd83239294eda366830165
#
_cell.length_a   1.000
_cell.length_b   1.000
_cell.length_c   1.000
_cell.angle_alpha   90.00
_cell.angle_beta   90.00
_cell.angle_gamma   90.00
#
_symmetry.space_group_name_H-M   'P 1'
#
loop_
_entity.id
_entity.type
_entity.pdbx_description
1 polymer ?
#
loop_
_entity_poly.entity_id
_entity_poly.type
_entity_poly.pdbx_seq_one_letter_code
_entity_poly.pdbx_strand_id
1 'polypeptide(L)'
;MTEFSHDERERLYELTSIGASHASMAFTLLLHRAIAPSVPQFVDIDEYSADDTWKTGVIFQADGELTGLVAILLPAHSCDIVSERLVQDEDAEDHDHVIESALREVGNIVASHTMSAIADRLGGRILLSVPVLVMEGADTAFASMLRDRGAEHCVECELTDAESEIHVRLIFAPESKS
;
A
#
# COMPACT_ATOMS: atom_id res chain seq x y z
N MET A 1 8.76 20.30 -15.03
CA MET A 1 9.44 19.16 -14.35
C MET A 1 10.03 19.67 -13.05
N THR A 2 9.32 19.50 -11.98
CA THR A 2 9.83 19.84 -10.66
C THR A 2 10.42 18.57 -10.05
N GLU A 3 11.73 18.42 -10.17
CA GLU A 3 12.41 17.39 -9.39
C GLU A 3 12.24 17.72 -7.91
N PHE A 4 11.88 16.73 -7.11
CA PHE A 4 11.89 16.88 -5.67
C PHE A 4 13.29 17.28 -5.22
N SER A 5 13.38 18.30 -4.36
CA SER A 5 14.65 18.66 -3.75
C SER A 5 15.17 17.49 -2.90
N HIS A 6 16.46 17.52 -2.59
CA HIS A 6 17.07 16.52 -1.70
C HIS A 6 16.31 16.42 -0.37
N ASP A 7 15.96 17.56 0.21
CA ASP A 7 15.22 17.64 1.49
C ASP A 7 13.81 17.03 1.38
N GLU A 8 13.12 17.23 0.26
CA GLU A 8 11.80 16.62 0.02
C GLU A 8 11.90 15.11 -0.12
N ARG A 9 12.93 14.60 -0.79
CA ARG A 9 13.20 13.17 -0.91
C ARG A 9 13.48 12.55 0.46
N GLU A 10 14.34 13.17 1.25
CA GLU A 10 14.65 12.69 2.60
C GLU A 10 13.40 12.67 3.49
N ARG A 11 12.57 13.69 3.39
CA ARG A 11 11.32 13.78 4.13
C ARG A 11 10.35 12.67 3.73
N LEU A 12 10.14 12.45 2.43
CA LEU A 12 9.29 11.37 1.93
C LEU A 12 9.82 9.99 2.35
N TYR A 13 11.12 9.82 2.30
CA TYR A 13 11.78 8.60 2.76
C TYR A 13 11.52 8.34 4.24
N GLU A 14 11.71 9.34 5.10
CA GLU A 14 11.44 9.25 6.54
C GLU A 14 9.96 8.91 6.79
N LEU A 15 9.05 9.63 6.16
CA LEU A 15 7.61 9.42 6.32
C LEU A 15 7.18 8.02 5.85
N THR A 16 7.72 7.56 4.74
CA THR A 16 7.44 6.21 4.23
C THR A 16 8.00 5.13 5.16
N SER A 17 9.17 5.35 5.75
CA SER A 17 9.75 4.43 6.75
C SER A 17 8.86 4.31 7.98
N ILE A 18 8.36 5.42 8.49
CA ILE A 18 7.42 5.45 9.63
C ILE A 18 6.13 4.71 9.26
N GLY A 19 5.55 5.03 8.11
CA GLY A 19 4.33 4.40 7.61
C GLY A 19 4.50 2.90 7.43
N ALA A 20 5.60 2.46 6.82
CA ALA A 20 5.91 1.05 6.59
C ALA A 20 6.09 0.26 7.90
N SER A 21 6.70 0.86 8.91
CA SER A 21 6.79 0.25 10.25
C SER A 21 5.41 -0.01 10.84
N HIS A 22 4.52 0.97 10.76
CA HIS A 22 3.15 0.83 11.27
C HIS A 22 2.32 -0.14 10.44
N ALA A 23 2.49 -0.14 9.12
CA ALA A 23 1.86 -1.13 8.23
C ALA A 23 2.30 -2.55 8.59
N SER A 24 3.59 -2.76 8.83
CA SER A 24 4.15 -4.05 9.26
C SER A 24 3.57 -4.51 10.59
N MET A 25 3.43 -3.61 11.55
CA MET A 25 2.80 -3.91 12.85
C MET A 25 1.34 -4.32 12.67
N ALA A 26 0.58 -3.61 11.84
CA ALA A 26 -0.81 -3.94 11.55
C ALA A 26 -0.95 -5.33 10.92
N PHE A 27 -0.12 -5.65 9.92
CA PHE A 27 -0.09 -6.98 9.32
C PHE A 27 0.32 -8.06 10.32
N THR A 28 1.31 -7.79 11.15
CA THR A 28 1.76 -8.72 12.21
C THR A 28 0.62 -9.09 13.14
N LEU A 29 -0.16 -8.10 13.57
CA LEU A 29 -1.33 -8.32 14.44
C LEU A 29 -2.45 -9.08 13.74
N LEU A 30 -2.72 -8.76 12.47
CA LEU A 30 -3.78 -9.40 11.70
C LEU A 30 -3.46 -10.85 11.32
N LEU A 31 -2.21 -11.12 10.96
CA LEU A 31 -1.80 -12.39 10.41
C LEU A 31 -1.12 -13.32 11.43
N HIS A 32 -0.82 -12.82 12.62
CA HIS A 32 -0.06 -13.52 13.66
C HIS A 32 1.28 -14.06 13.15
N ARG A 33 1.93 -13.28 12.31
CA ARG A 33 3.27 -13.53 11.78
C ARG A 33 4.09 -12.26 11.87
N ALA A 34 5.36 -12.38 12.23
CA ALA A 34 6.26 -11.23 12.25
C ALA A 34 6.52 -10.73 10.83
N ILE A 35 6.02 -9.55 10.53
CA ILE A 35 6.21 -8.87 9.24
C ILE A 35 7.17 -7.70 9.47
N ALA A 36 8.16 -7.56 8.60
CA ALA A 36 9.16 -6.50 8.69
C ALA A 36 9.24 -5.71 7.37
N PRO A 37 9.43 -4.38 7.45
CA PRO A 37 9.59 -3.56 6.25
C PRO A 37 11.02 -3.59 5.72
N SER A 38 11.16 -3.48 4.40
CA SER A 38 12.43 -3.19 3.75
C SER A 38 12.75 -1.70 3.83
N VAL A 39 13.93 -1.33 3.40
CA VAL A 39 14.31 0.07 3.18
C VAL A 39 13.47 0.64 2.04
N PRO A 40 12.81 1.80 2.21
CA PRO A 40 12.05 2.42 1.12
C PRO A 40 12.92 2.76 -0.09
N GLN A 41 12.34 2.65 -1.27
CA GLN A 41 12.99 2.99 -2.53
C GLN A 41 12.20 4.05 -3.27
N PHE A 42 12.92 5.04 -3.78
CA PHE A 42 12.36 6.10 -4.61
C PHE A 42 12.38 5.65 -6.07
N VAL A 43 11.23 5.71 -6.74
CA VAL A 43 11.08 5.24 -8.12
C VAL A 43 10.49 6.35 -8.99
N ASP A 44 11.15 6.62 -10.11
CA ASP A 44 10.60 7.47 -11.17
C ASP A 44 9.44 6.76 -11.86
N ILE A 45 8.35 7.48 -12.10
CA ILE A 45 7.18 6.89 -12.76
C ILE A 45 7.49 6.46 -14.20
N ASP A 46 8.39 7.17 -14.87
CA ASP A 46 8.85 6.80 -16.23
C ASP A 46 9.59 5.45 -16.24
N GLU A 47 10.20 5.09 -15.11
CA GLU A 47 10.89 3.82 -14.91
C GLU A 47 10.00 2.75 -14.28
N TYR A 48 8.80 3.15 -13.83
CA TYR A 48 7.87 2.22 -13.22
C TYR A 48 7.32 1.24 -14.24
N SER A 49 7.67 -0.01 -14.06
CA SER A 49 7.20 -1.11 -14.91
C SER A 49 6.20 -1.97 -14.13
N ALA A 50 4.96 -1.97 -14.58
CA ALA A 50 3.94 -2.82 -13.99
C ALA A 50 4.28 -4.30 -14.19
N ASP A 51 4.12 -5.09 -13.13
CA ASP A 51 4.45 -6.51 -13.10
C ASP A 51 3.20 -7.31 -12.71
N ASP A 52 2.85 -8.31 -13.52
CA ASP A 52 1.71 -9.20 -13.29
C ASP A 52 1.83 -10.01 -11.98
N THR A 53 3.02 -10.09 -11.38
CA THR A 53 3.24 -10.70 -10.07
C THR A 53 2.37 -10.05 -9.00
N TRP A 54 2.17 -8.73 -9.05
CA TRP A 54 1.36 -7.95 -8.10
C TRP A 54 -0.11 -7.95 -8.56
N LYS A 55 -0.74 -9.09 -8.35
CA LYS A 55 -2.07 -9.40 -8.89
C LYS A 55 -3.19 -8.62 -8.24
N THR A 56 -3.19 -8.55 -6.91
CA THR A 56 -4.29 -7.99 -6.11
C THR A 56 -3.82 -6.75 -5.37
N GLY A 57 -4.68 -5.76 -5.28
CA GLY A 57 -4.34 -4.53 -4.57
C GLY A 57 -5.53 -3.77 -4.05
N VAL A 58 -5.25 -2.94 -3.06
CA VAL A 58 -6.19 -1.98 -2.49
C VAL A 58 -5.57 -0.60 -2.64
N ILE A 59 -6.27 0.30 -3.31
CA ILE A 59 -5.76 1.62 -3.68
C ILE A 59 -6.63 2.69 -3.03
N PHE A 60 -5.99 3.70 -2.45
CA PHE A 60 -6.62 4.82 -1.76
C PHE A 60 -6.13 6.14 -2.32
N GLN A 61 -7.01 7.13 -2.31
CA GLN A 61 -6.64 8.54 -2.40
C GLN A 61 -6.40 9.06 -0.99
N ALA A 62 -5.23 9.64 -0.73
CA ALA A 62 -4.94 10.38 0.49
C ALA A 62 -5.10 11.87 0.23
N ASP A 63 -5.66 12.61 1.20
CA ASP A 63 -5.84 14.05 1.13
C ASP A 63 -5.60 14.69 2.49
N GLY A 64 -4.96 15.84 2.50
CA GLY A 64 -4.64 16.58 3.72
C GLY A 64 -3.20 17.04 3.76
N GLU A 65 -2.51 16.79 4.87
CA GLU A 65 -1.08 17.14 5.03
C GLU A 65 -0.19 16.42 4.00
N LEU A 66 -0.65 15.32 3.49
CA LEU A 66 -0.03 14.58 2.40
C LEU A 66 -1.12 14.18 1.42
N THR A 67 -0.96 14.54 0.16
CA THR A 67 -1.94 14.24 -0.89
C THR A 67 -1.31 13.36 -1.95
N GLY A 68 -2.01 12.32 -2.38
CA GLY A 68 -1.53 11.39 -3.40
C GLY A 68 -2.24 10.05 -3.35
N LEU A 69 -1.67 9.07 -4.04
CA LEU A 69 -2.17 7.70 -4.07
C LEU A 69 -1.38 6.80 -3.12
N VAL A 70 -2.10 5.93 -2.43
CA VAL A 70 -1.52 4.89 -1.59
C VAL A 70 -2.00 3.53 -2.12
N ALA A 71 -1.09 2.61 -2.36
CA ALA A 71 -1.44 1.27 -2.81
C ALA A 71 -0.81 0.21 -1.91
N ILE A 72 -1.58 -0.85 -1.67
CA ILE A 72 -1.13 -2.06 -1.01
C ILE A 72 -1.32 -3.18 -2.01
N LEU A 73 -0.21 -3.74 -2.51
CA LEU A 73 -0.22 -4.75 -3.55
C LEU A 73 0.27 -6.10 -3.01
N LEU A 74 -0.39 -7.17 -3.46
CA LEU A 74 -0.06 -8.54 -3.05
C LEU A 74 0.07 -9.44 -4.27
N PRO A 75 1.09 -10.32 -4.31
CA PRO A 75 1.10 -11.41 -5.27
C PRO A 75 0.05 -12.46 -4.92
N ALA A 76 -0.31 -13.31 -5.88
CA ALA A 76 -1.35 -14.32 -5.73
C ALA A 76 -1.16 -15.20 -4.50
N HIS A 77 0.05 -15.68 -4.26
CA HIS A 77 0.36 -16.56 -3.13
C HIS A 77 0.13 -15.85 -1.77
N SER A 78 0.58 -14.61 -1.64
CA SER A 78 0.36 -13.82 -0.42
C SER A 78 -1.12 -13.52 -0.22
N CYS A 79 -1.83 -13.22 -1.28
CA CYS A 79 -3.28 -13.01 -1.25
C CYS A 79 -4.02 -14.24 -0.73
N ASP A 80 -3.63 -15.44 -1.17
CA ASP A 80 -4.22 -16.70 -0.72
C ASP A 80 -3.97 -16.91 0.78
N ILE A 81 -2.76 -16.68 1.27
CA ILE A 81 -2.41 -16.84 2.69
C ILE A 81 -3.21 -15.86 3.55
N VAL A 82 -3.27 -14.60 3.14
CA VAL A 82 -4.03 -13.55 3.84
C VAL A 82 -5.52 -13.91 3.88
N SER A 83 -6.06 -14.36 2.76
CA SER A 83 -7.47 -14.75 2.65
C SER A 83 -7.80 -15.96 3.54
N GLU A 84 -6.97 -16.99 3.53
CA GLU A 84 -7.14 -18.17 4.39
C GLU A 84 -7.10 -17.80 5.87
N ARG A 85 -6.24 -16.88 6.25
CA ARG A 85 -6.09 -16.45 7.64
C ARG A 85 -7.29 -15.65 8.14
N LEU A 86 -7.89 -14.85 7.29
CA LEU A 86 -8.94 -13.91 7.66
C LEU A 86 -10.33 -14.48 7.45
N VAL A 87 -10.52 -15.36 6.46
CA VAL A 87 -11.79 -16.01 6.16
C VAL A 87 -11.80 -17.38 6.81
N GLN A 88 -12.35 -17.46 8.02
CA GLN A 88 -12.44 -18.72 8.78
C GLN A 88 -13.74 -19.48 8.54
N ASP A 89 -14.69 -18.91 7.80
CA ASP A 89 -15.98 -19.51 7.51
C ASP A 89 -15.95 -20.17 6.12
N GLU A 90 -15.65 -21.46 6.09
CA GLU A 90 -15.60 -22.25 4.85
C GLU A 90 -16.98 -22.50 4.23
N ASP A 91 -18.05 -22.26 4.97
CA ASP A 91 -19.45 -22.56 4.57
C ASP A 91 -20.18 -21.35 3.97
N ALA A 92 -19.47 -20.23 3.70
CA ALA A 92 -20.09 -19.05 3.09
C ALA A 92 -20.50 -19.35 1.65
N GLU A 93 -21.80 -19.17 1.34
CA GLU A 93 -22.37 -19.40 0.01
C GLU A 93 -21.73 -18.52 -1.09
N ASP A 94 -21.09 -17.40 -0.70
CA ASP A 94 -20.41 -16.48 -1.61
C ASP A 94 -18.97 -16.22 -1.11
N HIS A 95 -18.13 -17.24 -1.28
CA HIS A 95 -16.74 -17.23 -0.83
C HIS A 95 -15.93 -16.07 -1.44
N ASP A 96 -16.09 -15.80 -2.73
CA ASP A 96 -15.38 -14.73 -3.43
C ASP A 96 -15.74 -13.35 -2.86
N HIS A 97 -17.00 -13.11 -2.57
CA HIS A 97 -17.46 -11.86 -1.96
C HIS A 97 -16.91 -11.68 -0.54
N VAL A 98 -16.83 -12.74 0.23
CA VAL A 98 -16.26 -12.73 1.59
C VAL A 98 -14.77 -12.40 1.54
N ILE A 99 -14.02 -12.98 0.59
CA ILE A 99 -12.60 -12.67 0.38
C ILE A 99 -12.41 -11.21 0.00
N GLU A 100 -13.19 -10.69 -0.94
CA GLU A 100 -13.12 -9.28 -1.34
C GLU A 100 -13.38 -8.34 -0.17
N SER A 101 -14.40 -8.63 0.64
CA SER A 101 -14.73 -7.85 1.84
C SER A 101 -13.59 -7.89 2.86
N ALA A 102 -13.00 -9.05 3.08
CA ALA A 102 -11.88 -9.22 4.00
C ALA A 102 -10.64 -8.44 3.53
N LEU A 103 -10.33 -8.47 2.24
CA LEU A 103 -9.20 -7.73 1.67
C LEU A 103 -9.40 -6.22 1.76
N ARG A 104 -10.61 -5.72 1.51
CA ARG A 104 -10.93 -4.30 1.72
C ARG A 104 -10.73 -3.89 3.17
N GLU A 105 -11.21 -4.71 4.11
CA GLU A 105 -11.07 -4.45 5.54
C GLU A 105 -9.61 -4.41 5.96
N VAL A 106 -8.80 -5.36 5.52
CA VAL A 106 -7.36 -5.39 5.77
C VAL A 106 -6.69 -4.15 5.18
N GLY A 107 -7.01 -3.83 3.94
CA GLY A 107 -6.50 -2.63 3.29
C GLY A 107 -6.82 -1.36 4.08
N ASN A 108 -8.06 -1.22 4.53
CA ASN A 108 -8.49 -0.10 5.37
C ASN A 108 -7.70 -0.01 6.68
N ILE A 109 -7.55 -1.13 7.37
CA ILE A 109 -6.84 -1.18 8.66
C ILE A 109 -5.37 -0.79 8.46
N VAL A 110 -4.71 -1.42 7.51
CA VAL A 110 -3.28 -1.18 7.24
C VAL A 110 -3.05 0.25 6.75
N ALA A 111 -3.82 0.71 5.79
CA ALA A 111 -3.69 2.08 5.26
C ALA A 111 -3.99 3.13 6.32
N SER A 112 -4.99 2.91 7.16
CA SER A 112 -5.34 3.84 8.25
C SER A 112 -4.23 3.92 9.29
N HIS A 113 -3.66 2.81 9.70
CA HIS A 113 -2.51 2.80 10.62
C HIS A 113 -1.29 3.50 10.01
N THR A 114 -1.01 3.23 8.76
CA THR A 114 0.10 3.83 8.01
C THR A 114 -0.04 5.35 7.95
N MET A 115 -1.20 5.83 7.49
CA MET A 115 -1.43 7.25 7.26
C MET A 115 -1.64 8.02 8.57
N SER A 116 -2.19 7.40 9.60
CA SER A 116 -2.28 8.01 10.94
C SER A 116 -0.90 8.26 11.54
N ALA A 117 0.02 7.31 11.40
CA ALA A 117 1.40 7.47 11.87
C ALA A 117 2.12 8.61 11.16
N ILE A 118 1.93 8.71 9.84
CA ILE A 118 2.48 9.79 9.03
C ILE A 118 1.86 11.14 9.43
N ALA A 119 0.55 11.19 9.59
CA ALA A 119 -0.18 12.40 10.01
C ALA A 119 0.29 12.90 11.37
N ASP A 120 0.47 12.01 12.33
CA ASP A 120 0.98 12.34 13.65
C ASP A 120 2.38 12.96 13.57
N ARG A 121 3.23 12.42 12.72
CA ARG A 121 4.59 12.95 12.49
C ARG A 121 4.56 14.35 11.87
N LEU A 122 3.58 14.62 11.01
CA LEU A 122 3.40 15.93 10.35
C LEU A 122 2.64 16.93 11.22
N GLY A 123 2.02 16.48 12.30
CA GLY A 123 1.24 17.36 13.20
C GLY A 123 -0.10 17.78 12.60
N GLY A 124 -0.67 17.00 11.70
CA GLY A 124 -1.91 17.33 11.01
C GLY A 124 -2.80 16.13 10.75
N ARG A 125 -3.61 16.18 9.70
CA ARG A 125 -4.57 15.14 9.34
C ARG A 125 -4.36 14.68 7.90
N ILE A 126 -4.54 13.38 7.70
CA ILE A 126 -4.62 12.77 6.37
C ILE A 126 -5.89 11.95 6.32
N LEU A 127 -6.73 12.21 5.33
CA LEU A 127 -7.97 11.50 5.09
C LEU A 127 -7.80 10.54 3.94
N LEU A 128 -8.28 9.32 4.10
CA LEU A 128 -8.29 8.31 3.05
C LEU A 128 -9.67 8.21 2.40
N SER A 129 -9.69 8.06 1.11
CA SER A 129 -10.89 7.76 0.34
C SER A 129 -11.44 6.36 0.66
N VAL A 130 -12.59 6.05 0.12
CA VAL A 130 -13.09 4.66 0.05
C VAL A 130 -12.07 3.84 -0.77
N PRO A 131 -11.73 2.63 -0.33
CA PRO A 131 -10.78 1.80 -1.04
C PRO A 131 -11.29 1.33 -2.41
N VAL A 132 -10.38 1.30 -3.37
CA VAL A 132 -10.62 0.62 -4.65
C VAL A 132 -9.90 -0.72 -4.59
N LEU A 133 -10.66 -1.81 -4.58
CA LEU A 133 -10.11 -3.17 -4.61
C LEU A 133 -9.98 -3.63 -6.06
N VAL A 134 -8.79 -4.06 -6.43
CA VAL A 134 -8.50 -4.66 -7.74
C VAL A 134 -8.02 -6.09 -7.50
N MET A 135 -8.81 -7.06 -7.92
CA MET A 135 -8.51 -8.49 -7.67
C MET A 135 -7.49 -9.05 -8.65
N GLU A 136 -7.44 -8.53 -9.86
CA GLU A 136 -6.48 -8.94 -10.89
C GLU A 136 -5.95 -7.72 -11.64
N GLY A 137 -4.66 -7.75 -11.98
CA GLY A 137 -4.01 -6.65 -12.70
C GLY A 137 -3.85 -5.39 -11.86
N ALA A 138 -3.70 -5.52 -10.54
CA ALA A 138 -3.65 -4.38 -9.63
C ALA A 138 -2.47 -3.44 -9.93
N ASP A 139 -1.31 -3.98 -10.23
CA ASP A 139 -0.13 -3.16 -10.52
C ASP A 139 -0.30 -2.37 -11.83
N THR A 140 -0.87 -2.99 -12.85
CA THR A 140 -1.22 -2.31 -14.12
C THR A 140 -2.26 -1.22 -13.90
N ALA A 141 -3.30 -1.49 -13.11
CA ALA A 141 -4.32 -0.51 -12.76
C ALA A 141 -3.71 0.68 -11.99
N PHE A 142 -2.84 0.40 -11.04
CA PHE A 142 -2.16 1.43 -10.26
C PHE A 142 -1.23 2.29 -11.13
N ALA A 143 -0.45 1.67 -12.01
CA ALA A 143 0.41 2.37 -12.95
C ALA A 143 -0.40 3.32 -13.87
N SER A 144 -1.56 2.87 -14.34
CA SER A 144 -2.48 3.71 -15.12
C SER A 144 -2.98 4.91 -14.32
N MET A 145 -3.37 4.70 -13.06
CA MET A 145 -3.81 5.78 -12.17
C MET A 145 -2.69 6.80 -11.90
N LEU A 146 -1.46 6.34 -11.74
CA LEU A 146 -0.29 7.21 -11.56
C LEU A 146 -0.09 8.13 -12.78
N ARG A 147 -0.17 7.57 -13.97
CA ARG A 147 -0.02 8.33 -15.23
C ARG A 147 -1.15 9.32 -15.43
N ASP A 148 -2.39 8.91 -15.18
CA ASP A 148 -3.58 9.75 -15.33
C ASP A 148 -3.54 10.97 -14.39
N ARG A 149 -2.88 10.84 -13.25
CA ARG A 149 -2.71 11.93 -12.27
C ARG A 149 -1.46 12.76 -12.50
N GLY A 150 -0.63 12.40 -13.46
CA GLY A 150 0.63 13.07 -13.73
C GLY A 150 1.63 12.91 -12.58
N ALA A 151 1.59 11.80 -11.87
CA ALA A 151 2.57 11.50 -10.84
C ALA A 151 3.97 11.37 -11.46
N GLU A 152 4.96 11.97 -10.85
CA GLU A 152 6.35 11.94 -11.33
C GLU A 152 7.18 10.88 -10.61
N HIS A 153 6.88 10.64 -9.34
CA HIS A 153 7.63 9.72 -8.48
C HIS A 153 6.71 8.98 -7.54
N CYS A 154 7.17 7.81 -7.10
CA CYS A 154 6.58 7.10 -5.97
C CYS A 154 7.68 6.57 -5.05
N VAL A 155 7.30 6.25 -3.83
CA VAL A 155 8.17 5.59 -2.85
C VAL A 155 7.58 4.23 -2.54
N GLU A 156 8.35 3.18 -2.71
CA GLU A 156 7.90 1.80 -2.43
C GLU A 156 8.68 1.18 -1.29
N CYS A 157 7.98 0.37 -0.52
CA CYS A 157 8.54 -0.43 0.56
C CYS A 157 7.93 -1.83 0.50
N GLU A 158 8.74 -2.84 0.69
CA GLU A 158 8.29 -4.22 0.75
C GLU A 158 8.16 -4.67 2.19
N LEU A 159 7.06 -5.39 2.49
CA LEU A 159 6.78 -5.96 3.79
C LEU A 159 6.79 -7.46 3.63
N THR A 160 7.65 -8.13 4.39
CA THR A 160 7.83 -9.58 4.25
C THR A 160 7.90 -10.27 5.62
N ASP A 161 7.49 -11.54 5.67
CA ASP A 161 7.77 -12.41 6.79
C ASP A 161 9.14 -13.09 6.66
N ALA A 162 9.59 -13.74 7.72
CA ALA A 162 10.90 -14.38 7.74
C ALA A 162 11.04 -15.55 6.73
N GLU A 163 9.94 -16.19 6.37
CA GLU A 163 9.90 -17.32 5.46
C GLU A 163 9.65 -16.91 4.00
N SER A 164 9.47 -15.62 3.76
CA SER A 164 9.15 -15.03 2.45
C SER A 164 7.89 -15.61 1.79
N GLU A 165 6.94 -16.08 2.60
CA GLU A 165 5.62 -16.54 2.13
C GLU A 165 4.66 -15.39 1.95
N ILE A 166 4.78 -14.37 2.79
CA ILE A 166 4.01 -13.13 2.69
C ILE A 166 4.90 -12.04 2.14
N HIS A 167 4.46 -11.45 1.04
CA HIS A 167 5.15 -10.37 0.37
C HIS A 167 4.11 -9.31 0.00
N VAL A 168 4.27 -8.13 0.56
CA VAL A 168 3.36 -7.00 0.32
C VAL A 168 4.18 -5.82 -0.16
N ARG A 169 3.69 -5.12 -1.16
CA ARG A 169 4.28 -3.86 -1.60
C ARG A 169 3.39 -2.70 -1.15
N LEU A 170 3.95 -1.82 -0.36
CA LEU A 170 3.33 -0.56 0.04
C LEU A 170 3.93 0.55 -0.82
N ILE A 171 3.08 1.30 -1.53
CA ILE A 171 3.52 2.36 -2.42
C ILE A 171 2.79 3.65 -2.06
N PHE A 172 3.55 4.73 -1.96
CA PHE A 172 3.00 6.08 -1.85
C PHE A 172 3.48 6.92 -3.03
N ALA A 173 2.53 7.49 -3.77
CA ALA A 173 2.81 8.40 -4.88
C ALA A 173 2.25 9.79 -4.54
N PRO A 174 3.10 10.71 -4.08
CA PRO A 174 2.65 12.06 -3.77
C PRO A 174 2.23 12.80 -5.05
N GLU A 175 1.20 13.65 -4.93
CA GLU A 175 0.88 14.59 -6.00
C GLU A 175 1.97 15.65 -6.09
N SER A 176 2.36 15.98 -7.32
CA SER A 176 3.25 17.11 -7.56
C SER A 176 2.53 18.39 -7.14
N LYS A 177 3.20 19.21 -6.34
CA LYS A 177 2.71 20.54 -6.02
C LYS A 177 2.76 21.40 -7.29
N SER A 178 1.58 21.74 -7.77
CA SER A 178 1.45 22.70 -8.88
C SER A 178 1.88 24.11 -8.44
#